data_447996f9fca8cb12e7454934d071c754
#
_entry.id   447996f9fca8cb12e7454934d071c754
#
_cell.length_a   1.000
_cell.length_b   1.000
_cell.length_c   1.000
_cell.angle_alpha   90.00
_cell.angle_beta   90.00
_cell.angle_gamma   90.00
#
_symmetry.space_group_name_H-M   'P 1'
#
loop_
_entity.id
_entity.type
_entity.pdbx_description
1 polymer ?
#
loop_
_entity_poly.entity_id
_entity_poly.type
_entity_poly.pdbx_seq_one_letter_code
_entity_poly.pdbx_strand_id
1 'polypeptide(L)'
;MKTSDFYYDLPEELIAQDPLEDRSSSRLMILDKETGKTEHHVFREIIDELNPGDCLVINDTKVIPARLIGAKEDTGAKIEVLLLKRGADDVWETLVKPGKKARPGARISFGDGLLVGEVMDVVEEGNRLIHFEYEGIFEEILDQLGQMPLPPYITHQLQDKERYNTVYAVHSGSAAAPTAGLHFTPELLEEIRAKGVEIAPVTLHVGLGTFRPVKVDDVEKHHMHSEFYMITEESAQKINHAKEAGHRVICVGTTSCRTIESAADENGRLKGCSGWTEIFIYPGYQFKILDALITNFHLPESTLIMLVSALAGKEHVMAAYEEAVKERYRFFSFGDAMFIR
;
A
#
# COMPACT_ATOMS: atom_id res chain seq x y z
N MET A 1 -9.78 -14.49 18.43
CA MET A 1 -9.65 -13.02 18.51
C MET A 1 -10.73 -12.39 17.66
N LYS A 2 -11.37 -11.32 18.15
CA LYS A 2 -12.46 -10.66 17.42
C LYS A 2 -11.93 -9.46 16.63
N THR A 3 -12.52 -9.19 15.48
CA THR A 3 -12.24 -7.98 14.70
C THR A 3 -12.48 -6.72 15.52
N SER A 4 -13.57 -6.71 16.32
CA SER A 4 -13.90 -5.60 17.23
C SER A 4 -12.90 -5.35 18.35
N ASP A 5 -11.97 -6.28 18.62
CA ASP A 5 -10.88 -6.06 19.58
C ASP A 5 -9.88 -4.99 19.12
N PHE A 6 -9.95 -4.59 17.84
CA PHE A 6 -9.11 -3.57 17.20
C PHE A 6 -9.89 -2.29 16.87
N TYR A 7 -11.03 -2.11 17.51
CA TYR A 7 -11.81 -0.88 17.41
C TYR A 7 -11.20 0.23 18.27
N TYR A 8 -11.15 1.42 17.73
CA TYR A 8 -10.92 2.68 18.45
C TYR A 8 -11.77 3.78 17.82
N ASP A 9 -12.11 4.79 18.59
CA ASP A 9 -12.90 5.92 18.09
C ASP A 9 -12.01 6.87 17.28
N LEU A 10 -12.29 6.99 15.98
CA LEU A 10 -11.54 7.84 15.07
C LEU A 10 -12.45 8.96 14.53
N PRO A 11 -12.26 10.21 14.96
CA PRO A 11 -12.94 11.34 14.38
C PRO A 11 -12.65 11.50 12.89
N GLU A 12 -13.69 11.68 12.08
CA GLU A 12 -13.59 11.76 10.61
C GLU A 12 -12.66 12.92 10.16
N GLU A 13 -12.65 14.02 10.90
CA GLU A 13 -11.79 15.17 10.61
C GLU A 13 -10.28 14.88 10.75
N LEU A 14 -9.89 13.79 11.37
CA LEU A 14 -8.48 13.38 11.46
C LEU A 14 -8.04 12.58 10.23
N ILE A 15 -8.95 12.15 9.38
CA ILE A 15 -8.63 11.45 8.14
C ILE A 15 -8.08 12.45 7.11
N ALA A 16 -6.79 12.35 6.81
CA ALA A 16 -6.13 13.27 5.89
C ALA A 16 -6.68 13.15 4.46
N GLN A 17 -7.15 14.26 3.90
CA GLN A 17 -7.68 14.32 2.54
C GLN A 17 -6.62 14.72 1.52
N ASP A 18 -5.63 15.50 1.93
CA ASP A 18 -4.60 16.05 1.07
C ASP A 18 -3.20 15.75 1.62
N PRO A 19 -2.20 15.48 0.74
CA PRO A 19 -0.81 15.37 1.16
C PRO A 19 -0.27 16.73 1.61
N LEU A 20 0.67 16.70 2.55
CA LEU A 20 1.42 17.90 2.92
C LEU A 20 2.30 18.35 1.75
N GLU A 21 2.55 19.64 1.60
CA GLU A 21 3.42 20.18 0.57
C GLU A 21 4.84 19.60 0.69
N ASP A 22 5.45 19.69 1.86
CA ASP A 22 6.68 18.99 2.21
C ASP A 22 6.37 17.61 2.80
N ARG A 23 6.75 16.56 2.07
CA ARG A 23 6.51 15.15 2.45
C ARG A 23 7.10 14.82 3.83
N SER A 24 8.28 15.30 4.13
CA SER A 24 9.04 14.99 5.35
C SER A 24 8.64 15.84 6.56
N SER A 25 7.71 16.78 6.39
CA SER A 25 7.16 17.61 7.48
C SER A 25 6.00 16.98 8.24
N SER A 26 5.54 15.80 7.85
CA SER A 26 4.54 15.04 8.62
C SER A 26 5.04 14.75 10.03
N ARG A 27 4.12 14.55 10.98
CA ARG A 27 4.48 14.11 12.33
C ARG A 27 4.92 12.64 12.31
N LEU A 28 5.77 12.30 13.27
CA LEU A 28 6.24 10.95 13.51
C LEU A 28 6.00 10.58 14.96
N MET A 29 5.24 9.53 15.21
CA MET A 29 5.16 8.90 16.53
C MET A 29 6.12 7.72 16.57
N ILE A 30 7.05 7.71 17.51
CA ILE A 30 7.89 6.56 17.78
C ILE A 30 7.20 5.73 18.86
N LEU A 31 7.04 4.44 18.61
CA LEU A 31 6.51 3.46 19.56
C LEU A 31 7.58 2.43 19.88
N ASP A 32 8.01 2.42 21.12
CA ASP A 32 8.85 1.34 21.65
C ASP A 32 7.98 0.09 21.88
N LYS A 33 8.22 -0.96 21.11
CA LYS A 33 7.38 -2.17 21.13
C LYS A 33 7.48 -2.96 22.42
N GLU A 34 8.60 -2.86 23.14
CA GLU A 34 8.83 -3.60 24.39
C GLU A 34 8.13 -2.92 25.58
N THR A 35 8.15 -1.59 25.60
CA THR A 35 7.67 -0.80 26.75
C THR A 35 6.33 -0.12 26.52
N GLY A 36 5.88 0.01 25.26
CA GLY A 36 4.70 0.76 24.88
C GLY A 36 4.85 2.27 25.00
N LYS A 37 6.06 2.78 25.27
CA LYS A 37 6.31 4.23 25.36
C LYS A 37 6.27 4.86 23.98
N THR A 38 5.72 6.08 23.95
CA THR A 38 5.60 6.90 22.74
C THR A 38 6.46 8.15 22.85
N GLU A 39 6.98 8.61 21.69
CA GLU A 39 7.69 9.89 21.53
C GLU A 39 7.15 10.59 20.29
N HIS A 40 7.17 11.92 20.28
CA HIS A 40 6.60 12.71 19.19
C HIS A 40 7.69 13.52 18.49
N HIS A 41 7.78 13.35 17.17
CA HIS A 41 8.79 13.92 16.30
C HIS A 41 8.19 14.45 14.99
N VAL A 42 9.04 14.99 14.13
CA VAL A 42 8.74 15.26 12.72
C VAL A 42 9.43 14.18 11.86
N PHE A 43 8.81 13.76 10.79
CA PHE A 43 9.28 12.60 10.01
C PHE A 43 10.73 12.70 9.55
N ARG A 44 11.21 13.90 9.19
CA ARG A 44 12.62 14.09 8.81
C ARG A 44 13.62 13.67 9.89
N GLU A 45 13.22 13.64 11.14
CA GLU A 45 14.03 13.20 12.28
C GLU A 45 14.15 11.67 12.37
N ILE A 46 13.48 10.92 11.48
CA ILE A 46 13.64 9.44 11.38
C ILE A 46 15.10 9.03 11.22
N ILE A 47 15.91 9.91 10.59
CA ILE A 47 17.34 9.66 10.41
C ILE A 47 18.07 9.45 11.75
N ASP A 48 17.63 10.08 12.83
CA ASP A 48 18.24 9.96 14.16
C ASP A 48 17.96 8.58 14.76
N GLU A 49 16.89 7.94 14.33
CA GLU A 49 16.47 6.61 14.77
C GLU A 49 17.16 5.46 14.03
N LEU A 50 17.82 5.74 12.90
CA LEU A 50 18.50 4.76 12.07
C LEU A 50 19.98 4.68 12.45
N ASN A 51 20.56 3.48 12.43
CA ASN A 51 21.96 3.24 12.73
C ASN A 51 22.73 2.80 11.47
N PRO A 52 24.03 3.14 11.35
CA PRO A 52 24.87 2.56 10.30
C PRO A 52 24.79 1.04 10.33
N GLY A 53 24.63 0.44 9.13
CA GLY A 53 24.46 -1.00 8.98
C GLY A 53 22.99 -1.48 8.95
N ASP A 54 22.03 -0.70 9.45
CA ASP A 54 20.62 -1.03 9.29
C ASP A 54 20.25 -1.15 7.80
N CYS A 55 19.26 -1.98 7.49
CA CYS A 55 18.71 -2.12 6.14
C CYS A 55 17.27 -1.62 6.10
N LEU A 56 17.03 -0.57 5.31
CA LEU A 56 15.71 0.01 5.08
C LEU A 56 15.08 -0.65 3.84
N VAL A 57 14.02 -1.42 4.03
CA VAL A 57 13.30 -2.11 2.95
C VAL A 57 12.15 -1.24 2.49
N ILE A 58 12.16 -0.86 1.21
CA ILE A 58 11.17 0.01 0.58
C ILE A 58 10.40 -0.73 -0.51
N ASN A 59 9.12 -0.39 -0.71
CA ASN A 59 8.33 -0.93 -1.81
C ASN A 59 8.33 0.06 -2.99
N ASP A 60 8.96 -0.31 -4.09
CA ASP A 60 9.18 0.52 -5.28
C ASP A 60 8.06 0.42 -6.33
N THR A 61 6.93 -0.16 -5.94
CA THR A 61 5.77 -0.23 -6.83
C THR A 61 5.26 1.15 -7.21
N LYS A 62 4.79 1.29 -8.45
CA LYS A 62 4.19 2.53 -8.99
C LYS A 62 2.70 2.32 -9.24
N VAL A 63 1.89 3.26 -8.75
CA VAL A 63 0.46 3.33 -9.03
C VAL A 63 0.26 3.89 -10.44
N ILE A 64 -0.56 3.19 -11.20
CA ILE A 64 -1.00 3.66 -12.52
C ILE A 64 -2.35 4.40 -12.40
N PRO A 65 -2.66 5.35 -13.29
CA PRO A 65 -3.95 6.04 -13.29
C PRO A 65 -5.08 5.11 -13.78
N ALA A 66 -5.34 4.07 -13.02
CA ALA A 66 -6.14 2.91 -13.38
C ALA A 66 -7.66 3.15 -13.37
N ARG A 67 -8.13 4.32 -12.90
CA ARG A 67 -9.56 4.65 -12.86
C ARG A 67 -9.96 5.38 -14.14
N LEU A 68 -10.79 4.75 -14.97
CA LEU A 68 -11.29 5.28 -16.23
C LEU A 68 -12.76 5.65 -16.09
N ILE A 69 -13.14 6.82 -16.59
CA ILE A 69 -14.54 7.27 -16.68
C ILE A 69 -14.93 7.30 -18.13
N GLY A 70 -15.90 6.48 -18.49
CA GLY A 70 -16.40 6.36 -19.87
C GLY A 70 -17.91 6.40 -19.96
N ALA A 71 -18.41 6.26 -21.17
CA ALA A 71 -19.81 6.17 -21.49
C ALA A 71 -20.10 4.91 -22.30
N LYS A 72 -21.18 4.23 -21.98
CA LYS A 72 -21.67 3.09 -22.76
C LYS A 72 -22.10 3.58 -24.14
N GLU A 73 -21.60 2.97 -25.22
CA GLU A 73 -21.81 3.47 -26.59
C GLU A 73 -23.29 3.54 -27.00
N ASP A 74 -24.09 2.57 -26.58
CA ASP A 74 -25.51 2.47 -26.99
C ASP A 74 -26.46 3.41 -26.21
N THR A 75 -26.13 3.74 -24.95
CA THR A 75 -27.04 4.46 -24.04
C THR A 75 -26.48 5.79 -23.52
N GLY A 76 -25.18 6.05 -23.71
CA GLY A 76 -24.49 7.19 -23.12
C GLY A 76 -24.38 7.10 -21.57
N ALA A 77 -24.72 5.96 -20.98
CA ALA A 77 -24.69 5.80 -19.55
C ALA A 77 -23.25 5.86 -19.02
N LYS A 78 -23.02 6.71 -18.03
CA LYS A 78 -21.71 6.82 -17.36
C LYS A 78 -21.31 5.50 -16.70
N ILE A 79 -20.11 5.06 -16.99
CA ILE A 79 -19.48 3.85 -16.46
C ILE A 79 -18.11 4.24 -15.90
N GLU A 80 -17.83 3.81 -14.68
CA GLU A 80 -16.49 3.82 -14.08
C GLU A 80 -15.87 2.44 -14.23
N VAL A 81 -14.67 2.38 -14.76
CA VAL A 81 -13.88 1.15 -14.89
C VAL A 81 -12.58 1.34 -14.13
N LEU A 82 -12.26 0.43 -13.24
CA LEU A 82 -11.02 0.41 -12.50
C LEU A 82 -10.23 -0.83 -12.89
N LEU A 83 -9.08 -0.61 -13.50
CA LEU A 83 -8.16 -1.65 -13.94
C LEU A 83 -7.54 -2.35 -12.72
N LEU A 84 -7.56 -3.69 -12.68
CA LEU A 84 -7.04 -4.48 -11.58
C LEU A 84 -5.80 -5.28 -12.00
N LYS A 85 -5.94 -6.07 -13.06
CA LYS A 85 -4.90 -6.98 -13.52
C LYS A 85 -4.93 -7.08 -15.04
N ARG A 86 -3.76 -6.88 -15.67
CA ARG A 86 -3.59 -7.10 -17.11
C ARG A 86 -3.40 -8.58 -17.39
N GLY A 87 -4.19 -9.10 -18.30
CA GLY A 87 -4.04 -10.42 -18.89
C GLY A 87 -3.31 -10.37 -20.23
N ALA A 88 -3.45 -11.44 -21.02
CA ALA A 88 -2.98 -11.46 -22.40
C ALA A 88 -3.92 -10.68 -23.34
N ASP A 89 -3.40 -10.29 -24.50
CA ASP A 89 -4.18 -9.70 -25.61
C ASP A 89 -5.04 -8.50 -25.18
N ASP A 90 -4.45 -7.59 -24.38
CA ASP A 90 -5.11 -6.37 -23.87
C ASP A 90 -6.45 -6.61 -23.14
N VAL A 91 -6.62 -7.79 -22.60
CA VAL A 91 -7.73 -8.12 -21.71
C VAL A 91 -7.34 -7.78 -20.27
N TRP A 92 -8.18 -7.01 -19.60
CA TRP A 92 -7.98 -6.62 -18.22
C TRP A 92 -9.10 -7.16 -17.34
N GLU A 93 -8.75 -7.67 -16.17
CA GLU A 93 -9.70 -7.82 -15.09
C GLU A 93 -9.95 -6.46 -14.46
N THR A 94 -11.22 -6.10 -14.27
CA THR A 94 -11.63 -4.76 -13.89
C THR A 94 -12.79 -4.78 -12.90
N LEU A 95 -12.85 -3.76 -12.03
CA LEU A 95 -14.04 -3.45 -11.26
C LEU A 95 -14.85 -2.39 -11.99
N VAL A 96 -16.16 -2.61 -12.18
CA VAL A 96 -17.01 -1.71 -12.95
C VAL A 96 -18.19 -1.20 -12.14
N LYS A 97 -18.46 0.10 -12.20
CA LYS A 97 -19.60 0.76 -11.56
C LYS A 97 -20.38 1.63 -12.57
N PRO A 98 -21.73 1.45 -12.65
CA PRO A 98 -22.53 0.39 -12.05
C PRO A 98 -22.43 -0.92 -12.83
N GLY A 99 -22.11 -2.03 -12.16
CA GLY A 99 -21.90 -3.34 -12.80
C GLY A 99 -23.11 -3.87 -13.57
N LYS A 100 -24.33 -3.49 -13.20
CA LYS A 100 -25.56 -3.90 -13.90
C LYS A 100 -25.64 -3.38 -15.34
N LYS A 101 -24.94 -2.30 -15.68
CA LYS A 101 -24.90 -1.69 -17.02
C LYS A 101 -23.79 -2.26 -17.90
N ALA A 102 -22.79 -2.92 -17.31
CA ALA A 102 -21.64 -3.52 -18.00
C ALA A 102 -21.79 -5.05 -18.03
N ARG A 103 -22.66 -5.54 -18.92
CA ARG A 103 -22.85 -6.97 -19.19
C ARG A 103 -21.94 -7.39 -20.35
N PRO A 104 -21.63 -8.70 -20.50
CA PRO A 104 -20.90 -9.19 -21.67
C PRO A 104 -21.49 -8.66 -22.98
N GLY A 105 -20.62 -8.22 -23.91
CA GLY A 105 -20.95 -7.53 -25.15
C GLY A 105 -21.20 -6.03 -25.04
N ALA A 106 -21.19 -5.45 -23.82
CA ALA A 106 -21.28 -4.00 -23.66
C ALA A 106 -19.97 -3.31 -24.09
N ARG A 107 -20.09 -2.28 -24.91
CA ARG A 107 -18.96 -1.43 -25.34
C ARG A 107 -19.00 -0.10 -24.58
N ILE A 108 -17.85 0.33 -24.10
CA ILE A 108 -17.65 1.53 -23.28
C ILE A 108 -16.57 2.37 -23.95
N SER A 109 -16.92 3.60 -24.30
CA SER A 109 -16.00 4.56 -24.91
C SER A 109 -15.43 5.50 -23.83
N PHE A 110 -14.13 5.76 -23.91
CA PHE A 110 -13.38 6.68 -23.04
C PHE A 110 -12.68 7.72 -23.92
N GLY A 111 -12.69 8.99 -23.48
CA GLY A 111 -12.00 10.07 -24.18
C GLY A 111 -12.42 10.23 -25.63
N ASP A 112 -13.73 10.25 -25.87
CA ASP A 112 -14.31 10.40 -27.22
C ASP A 112 -13.82 9.35 -28.24
N GLY A 113 -13.62 8.11 -27.76
CA GLY A 113 -13.21 6.97 -28.60
C GLY A 113 -11.69 6.73 -28.66
N LEU A 114 -10.89 7.48 -27.91
CA LEU A 114 -9.45 7.25 -27.82
C LEU A 114 -9.12 5.84 -27.25
N LEU A 115 -10.00 5.34 -26.37
CA LEU A 115 -9.96 3.99 -25.82
C LEU A 115 -11.37 3.43 -25.81
N VAL A 116 -11.55 2.21 -26.29
CA VAL A 116 -12.84 1.49 -26.24
C VAL A 116 -12.64 0.16 -25.52
N GLY A 117 -13.51 -0.13 -24.57
CA GLY A 117 -13.50 -1.39 -23.83
C GLY A 117 -14.74 -2.23 -24.16
N GLU A 118 -14.54 -3.47 -24.53
CA GLU A 118 -15.61 -4.46 -24.68
C GLU A 118 -15.63 -5.42 -23.50
N VAL A 119 -16.77 -5.52 -22.83
CA VAL A 119 -16.95 -6.47 -21.71
C VAL A 119 -17.04 -7.88 -22.26
N MET A 120 -16.05 -8.71 -21.99
CA MET A 120 -15.99 -10.09 -22.46
C MET A 120 -16.74 -11.05 -21.55
N ASP A 121 -16.56 -10.91 -20.22
CA ASP A 121 -17.14 -11.82 -19.23
C ASP A 121 -17.28 -11.18 -17.85
N VAL A 122 -18.00 -11.86 -16.98
CA VAL A 122 -18.13 -11.56 -15.54
C VAL A 122 -17.48 -12.69 -14.75
N VAL A 123 -16.44 -12.35 -14.01
CA VAL A 123 -15.65 -13.32 -13.22
C VAL A 123 -15.95 -13.21 -11.72
N GLU A 124 -15.17 -13.86 -10.91
CA GLU A 124 -15.32 -13.91 -9.46
C GLU A 124 -15.48 -12.50 -8.84
N GLU A 125 -16.18 -12.43 -7.73
CA GLU A 125 -16.51 -11.17 -7.02
C GLU A 125 -17.29 -10.14 -7.86
N GLY A 126 -17.74 -10.51 -9.04
CA GLY A 126 -18.45 -9.62 -9.94
C GLY A 126 -17.54 -8.69 -10.75
N ASN A 127 -16.25 -8.98 -10.82
CA ASN A 127 -15.31 -8.29 -11.70
C ASN A 127 -15.63 -8.57 -13.17
N ARG A 128 -15.12 -7.73 -14.08
CA ARG A 128 -15.31 -7.86 -15.53
C ARG A 128 -13.99 -8.13 -16.21
N LEU A 129 -13.99 -9.02 -17.19
CA LEU A 129 -12.92 -9.07 -18.18
C LEU A 129 -13.30 -8.10 -19.30
N ILE A 130 -12.44 -7.10 -19.54
CA ILE A 130 -12.61 -6.10 -20.59
C ILE A 130 -11.42 -6.19 -21.54
N HIS A 131 -11.70 -6.37 -22.82
CA HIS A 131 -10.73 -6.22 -23.90
C HIS A 131 -10.72 -4.76 -24.35
N PHE A 132 -9.53 -4.16 -24.44
CA PHE A 132 -9.37 -2.77 -24.84
C PHE A 132 -8.85 -2.65 -26.27
N GLU A 133 -9.52 -1.81 -27.04
CA GLU A 133 -9.16 -1.42 -28.39
C GLU A 133 -8.66 0.03 -28.38
N TYR A 134 -7.49 0.29 -28.97
CA TYR A 134 -6.85 1.60 -29.02
C TYR A 134 -5.78 1.65 -30.09
N GLU A 135 -5.33 2.86 -30.44
CA GLU A 135 -4.17 3.08 -31.30
C GLU A 135 -3.02 3.72 -30.47
N GLY A 136 -1.79 3.22 -30.62
CA GLY A 136 -0.61 3.74 -29.94
C GLY A 136 -0.20 2.95 -28.69
N ILE A 137 0.23 3.65 -27.65
CA ILE A 137 0.74 3.07 -26.40
C ILE A 137 -0.32 3.18 -25.32
N PHE A 138 -0.73 2.04 -24.75
CA PHE A 138 -1.80 1.98 -23.76
C PHE A 138 -1.50 2.84 -22.51
N GLU A 139 -0.27 2.83 -22.05
CA GLU A 139 0.19 3.58 -20.89
C GLU A 139 0.06 5.10 -21.11
N GLU A 140 0.36 5.61 -22.30
CA GLU A 140 0.18 7.03 -22.66
C GLU A 140 -1.30 7.43 -22.66
N ILE A 141 -2.16 6.54 -23.14
CA ILE A 141 -3.62 6.73 -23.12
C ILE A 141 -4.13 6.74 -21.68
N LEU A 142 -3.64 5.84 -20.83
CA LEU A 142 -3.97 5.86 -19.41
C LEU A 142 -3.53 7.14 -18.71
N ASP A 143 -2.36 7.66 -19.03
CA ASP A 143 -1.87 8.93 -18.44
C ASP A 143 -2.78 10.09 -18.84
N GLN A 144 -3.31 10.06 -20.06
CA GLN A 144 -4.23 11.09 -20.55
C GLN A 144 -5.64 10.97 -19.96
N LEU A 145 -6.23 9.78 -19.93
CA LEU A 145 -7.63 9.55 -19.58
C LEU A 145 -7.85 9.13 -18.14
N GLY A 146 -6.86 8.47 -17.54
CA GLY A 146 -6.97 7.84 -16.24
C GLY A 146 -6.86 8.81 -15.08
N GLN A 147 -7.50 8.42 -14.00
CA GLN A 147 -7.41 9.07 -12.70
C GLN A 147 -6.72 8.13 -11.71
N MET A 148 -5.99 8.72 -10.74
CA MET A 148 -5.38 7.92 -9.68
C MET A 148 -6.47 7.24 -8.86
N PRO A 149 -6.35 5.93 -8.59
CA PRO A 149 -7.34 5.16 -7.85
C PRO A 149 -7.18 5.40 -6.35
N LEU A 150 -7.52 6.61 -5.89
CA LEU A 150 -7.45 6.95 -4.48
C LEU A 150 -8.38 6.07 -3.64
N PRO A 151 -8.01 5.77 -2.39
CA PRO A 151 -8.88 5.07 -1.45
C PRO A 151 -10.23 5.78 -1.29
N PRO A 152 -11.31 5.04 -0.96
CA PRO A 152 -12.66 5.60 -0.91
C PRO A 152 -12.86 6.67 0.18
N TYR A 153 -12.02 6.72 1.19
CA TYR A 153 -12.05 7.74 2.24
C TYR A 153 -11.41 9.07 1.84
N ILE A 154 -10.68 9.12 0.71
CA ILE A 154 -10.17 10.36 0.12
C ILE A 154 -11.20 10.82 -0.89
N THR A 155 -11.86 11.91 -0.58
CA THR A 155 -12.91 12.52 -1.41
C THR A 155 -12.39 13.71 -2.22
N HIS A 156 -11.24 14.25 -1.85
CA HIS A 156 -10.59 15.34 -2.59
C HIS A 156 -9.87 14.80 -3.82
N GLN A 157 -9.93 15.57 -4.91
CA GLN A 157 -9.21 15.25 -6.12
C GLN A 157 -7.77 15.77 -6.03
N LEU A 158 -6.79 14.91 -6.27
CA LEU A 158 -5.39 15.34 -6.32
C LEU A 158 -5.14 16.29 -7.49
N GLN A 159 -4.50 17.42 -7.22
CA GLN A 159 -4.04 18.36 -8.25
C GLN A 159 -2.84 17.78 -9.01
N ASP A 160 -1.93 17.13 -8.29
CA ASP A 160 -0.75 16.46 -8.84
C ASP A 160 -0.86 14.94 -8.60
N LYS A 161 -1.01 14.18 -9.69
CA LYS A 161 -1.14 12.71 -9.66
C LYS A 161 0.08 12.03 -9.03
N GLU A 162 1.29 12.57 -9.26
CA GLU A 162 2.54 11.98 -8.74
C GLU A 162 2.65 12.08 -7.21
N ARG A 163 1.82 12.89 -6.56
CA ARG A 163 1.77 12.93 -5.09
C ARG A 163 1.27 11.62 -4.47
N TYR A 164 0.58 10.77 -5.22
CA TYR A 164 0.18 9.42 -4.79
C TYR A 164 1.16 8.34 -5.26
N ASN A 165 2.42 8.71 -5.51
CA ASN A 165 3.53 7.81 -5.72
C ASN A 165 4.71 8.19 -4.80
N THR A 166 5.51 7.20 -4.43
CA THR A 166 6.76 7.43 -3.71
C THR A 166 7.81 8.02 -4.66
N VAL A 167 8.79 8.74 -4.13
CA VAL A 167 9.88 9.33 -4.92
C VAL A 167 10.81 8.26 -5.53
N TYR A 168 10.65 7.02 -5.13
CA TYR A 168 11.41 5.85 -5.61
C TYR A 168 10.53 4.82 -6.34
N ALA A 169 9.32 5.19 -6.76
CA ALA A 169 8.42 4.31 -7.50
C ALA A 169 8.96 4.02 -8.90
N VAL A 170 9.11 2.73 -9.26
CA VAL A 170 9.70 2.27 -10.53
C VAL A 170 8.77 1.30 -11.25
N HIS A 171 8.30 0.26 -10.57
CA HIS A 171 7.57 -0.85 -11.18
C HIS A 171 6.06 -0.60 -11.21
N SER A 172 5.54 -0.22 -12.38
CA SER A 172 4.11 0.02 -12.61
C SER A 172 3.28 -1.25 -12.45
N GLY A 173 2.06 -1.13 -11.89
CA GLY A 173 1.12 -2.26 -11.76
C GLY A 173 0.30 -2.26 -10.47
N SER A 174 0.49 -1.28 -9.60
CA SER A 174 -0.24 -1.19 -8.33
C SER A 174 -1.52 -0.40 -8.47
N ALA A 175 -2.57 -0.85 -7.78
CA ALA A 175 -3.82 -0.11 -7.62
C ALA A 175 -3.79 0.85 -6.42
N ALA A 176 -2.79 0.75 -5.54
CA ALA A 176 -2.62 1.64 -4.40
C ALA A 176 -1.14 1.89 -4.09
N ALA A 177 -0.83 3.08 -3.57
CA ALA A 177 0.52 3.44 -3.17
C ALA A 177 0.94 2.77 -1.85
N PRO A 178 2.23 2.44 -1.67
CA PRO A 178 2.78 2.10 -0.37
C PRO A 178 2.97 3.37 0.47
N THR A 179 1.88 3.82 1.10
CA THR A 179 1.71 5.20 1.60
C THR A 179 2.70 5.62 2.68
N ALA A 180 3.26 4.69 3.46
CA ALA A 180 4.35 5.00 4.39
C ALA A 180 5.61 5.52 3.69
N GLY A 181 5.80 5.18 2.42
CA GLY A 181 6.90 5.70 1.61
C GLY A 181 6.70 7.12 1.11
N LEU A 182 5.46 7.65 1.18
CA LEU A 182 5.16 9.01 0.73
C LEU A 182 5.81 10.10 1.59
N HIS A 183 6.26 9.77 2.79
CA HIS A 183 6.95 10.69 3.70
C HIS A 183 8.40 10.98 3.29
N PHE A 184 9.02 10.11 2.49
CA PHE A 184 10.40 10.26 2.09
C PHE A 184 10.55 11.27 0.95
N THR A 185 11.66 12.02 1.00
CA THR A 185 12.16 12.84 -0.09
C THR A 185 13.45 12.25 -0.65
N PRO A 186 13.85 12.60 -1.88
CA PRO A 186 15.16 12.18 -2.42
C PRO A 186 16.32 12.57 -1.51
N GLU A 187 16.28 13.78 -0.95
CA GLU A 187 17.32 14.33 -0.06
C GLU A 187 17.45 13.50 1.21
N LEU A 188 16.32 13.19 1.87
CA LEU A 188 16.31 12.37 3.08
C LEU A 188 16.86 10.96 2.81
N LEU A 189 16.53 10.36 1.67
CA LEU A 189 17.08 9.05 1.28
C LEU A 189 18.59 9.10 1.06
N GLU A 190 19.13 10.18 0.47
CA GLU A 190 20.56 10.36 0.30
C GLU A 190 21.27 10.55 1.66
N GLU A 191 20.69 11.32 2.57
CA GLU A 191 21.21 11.47 3.95
C GLU A 191 21.24 10.13 4.69
N ILE A 192 20.18 9.32 4.54
CA ILE A 192 20.10 7.98 5.12
C ILE A 192 21.20 7.07 4.55
N ARG A 193 21.42 7.08 3.23
CA ARG A 193 22.55 6.34 2.62
C ARG A 193 23.90 6.83 3.12
N ALA A 194 24.08 8.15 3.20
CA ALA A 194 25.32 8.76 3.70
C ALA A 194 25.61 8.40 5.17
N LYS A 195 24.57 8.13 5.96
CA LYS A 195 24.70 7.63 7.35
C LYS A 195 25.18 6.17 7.41
N GLY A 196 25.21 5.45 6.28
CA GLY A 196 25.61 4.04 6.21
C GLY A 196 24.45 3.05 6.39
N VAL A 197 23.23 3.49 6.12
CA VAL A 197 22.04 2.63 6.08
C VAL A 197 21.86 2.11 4.66
N GLU A 198 21.76 0.79 4.51
CA GLU A 198 21.47 0.15 3.22
C GLU A 198 20.00 0.35 2.85
N ILE A 199 19.71 0.59 1.57
CA ILE A 199 18.34 0.65 1.05
C ILE A 199 18.13 -0.54 0.11
N ALA A 200 17.14 -1.37 0.44
CA ALA A 200 16.78 -2.56 -0.32
C ALA A 200 15.37 -2.41 -0.92
N PRO A 201 15.21 -2.13 -2.22
CA PRO A 201 13.91 -2.09 -2.85
C PRO A 201 13.34 -3.50 -3.04
N VAL A 202 12.07 -3.64 -2.73
CA VAL A 202 11.24 -4.80 -3.06
C VAL A 202 10.00 -4.29 -3.80
N THR A 203 9.33 -5.16 -4.54
CA THR A 203 8.09 -4.80 -5.23
C THR A 203 6.93 -5.62 -4.67
N LEU A 204 5.84 -4.98 -4.31
CA LEU A 204 4.55 -5.61 -4.09
C LEU A 204 3.48 -4.75 -4.73
N HIS A 205 2.76 -5.30 -5.69
CA HIS A 205 1.65 -4.62 -6.32
C HIS A 205 0.40 -4.73 -5.44
N VAL A 206 0.05 -3.62 -4.81
CA VAL A 206 -1.08 -3.54 -3.88
C VAL A 206 -2.37 -3.61 -4.65
N GLY A 207 -3.21 -4.59 -4.32
CA GLY A 207 -4.56 -4.71 -4.85
C GLY A 207 -5.58 -3.85 -4.09
N LEU A 208 -6.75 -3.65 -4.69
CA LEU A 208 -7.85 -2.90 -4.06
C LEU A 208 -8.43 -3.57 -2.81
N GLY A 209 -8.12 -4.85 -2.61
CA GLY A 209 -8.53 -5.59 -1.42
C GLY A 209 -8.08 -4.94 -0.12
N THR A 210 -6.95 -4.23 -0.14
CA THR A 210 -6.41 -3.49 1.01
C THR A 210 -7.36 -2.43 1.57
N PHE A 211 -8.26 -1.89 0.74
CA PHE A 211 -9.26 -0.90 1.17
C PHE A 211 -10.63 -1.50 1.51
N ARG A 212 -10.77 -2.82 1.41
CA ARG A 212 -12.03 -3.47 1.80
C ARG A 212 -12.04 -3.70 3.30
N PRO A 213 -13.16 -3.36 4.00
CA PRO A 213 -13.27 -3.67 5.42
C PRO A 213 -13.27 -5.17 5.65
N VAL A 214 -12.72 -5.58 6.77
CA VAL A 214 -12.84 -6.97 7.25
C VAL A 214 -14.32 -7.25 7.53
N LYS A 215 -14.86 -8.30 6.93
CA LYS A 215 -16.32 -8.64 7.00
C LYS A 215 -16.63 -9.76 7.98
N VAL A 216 -15.62 -10.33 8.61
CA VAL A 216 -15.74 -11.45 9.54
C VAL A 216 -15.56 -10.99 10.98
N ASP A 217 -16.29 -11.62 11.89
CA ASP A 217 -16.19 -11.33 13.32
C ASP A 217 -14.93 -11.93 13.94
N ASP A 218 -14.54 -13.13 13.47
CA ASP A 218 -13.35 -13.83 13.94
C ASP A 218 -12.18 -13.56 12.99
N VAL A 219 -11.12 -12.95 13.51
CA VAL A 219 -9.91 -12.58 12.72
C VAL A 219 -9.36 -13.76 11.91
N GLU A 220 -9.30 -14.95 12.51
CA GLU A 220 -8.76 -16.17 11.92
C GLU A 220 -9.52 -16.67 10.69
N LYS A 221 -10.77 -16.20 10.49
CA LYS A 221 -11.61 -16.54 9.32
C LYS A 221 -11.44 -15.58 8.15
N HIS A 222 -10.63 -14.53 8.32
CA HIS A 222 -10.37 -13.59 7.23
C HIS A 222 -9.40 -14.19 6.22
N HIS A 223 -9.72 -14.06 4.94
CA HIS A 223 -8.87 -14.44 3.82
C HIS A 223 -8.32 -13.18 3.14
N MET A 224 -7.00 -13.09 3.06
CA MET A 224 -6.35 -11.99 2.34
C MET A 224 -6.45 -12.19 0.83
N HIS A 225 -6.52 -11.08 0.10
CA HIS A 225 -6.39 -11.11 -1.35
C HIS A 225 -4.96 -11.44 -1.75
N SER A 226 -4.83 -12.14 -2.87
CA SER A 226 -3.53 -12.49 -3.45
C SER A 226 -2.90 -11.27 -4.11
N GLU A 227 -1.66 -10.96 -3.78
CA GLU A 227 -0.89 -9.84 -4.34
C GLU A 227 0.46 -10.32 -4.85
N PHE A 228 0.86 -9.81 -6.02
CA PHE A 228 2.13 -10.18 -6.64
C PHE A 228 3.28 -9.43 -5.97
N TYR A 229 4.36 -10.17 -5.65
CA TYR A 229 5.59 -9.57 -5.15
C TYR A 229 6.83 -10.05 -5.91
N MET A 230 7.89 -9.26 -5.82
CA MET A 230 9.22 -9.57 -6.36
C MET A 230 10.30 -9.02 -5.43
N ILE A 231 11.36 -9.81 -5.26
CA ILE A 231 12.59 -9.44 -4.57
C ILE A 231 13.75 -9.75 -5.50
N THR A 232 14.61 -8.77 -5.77
CA THR A 232 15.84 -9.00 -6.53
C THR A 232 16.88 -9.72 -5.67
N GLU A 233 17.81 -10.42 -6.32
CA GLU A 233 18.92 -11.06 -5.60
C GLU A 233 19.77 -10.04 -4.83
N GLU A 234 20.00 -8.85 -5.40
CA GLU A 234 20.72 -7.75 -4.74
C GLU A 234 20.02 -7.31 -3.45
N SER A 235 18.71 -7.09 -3.49
CA SER A 235 17.93 -6.69 -2.30
C SER A 235 17.92 -7.79 -1.24
N ALA A 236 17.78 -9.05 -1.66
CA ALA A 236 17.85 -10.19 -0.75
C ALA A 236 19.21 -10.26 -0.04
N GLN A 237 20.30 -10.04 -0.76
CA GLN A 237 21.66 -10.03 -0.18
C GLN A 237 21.85 -8.89 0.83
N LYS A 238 21.40 -7.66 0.51
CA LYS A 238 21.46 -6.51 1.43
C LYS A 238 20.72 -6.81 2.75
N ILE A 239 19.51 -7.35 2.64
CA ILE A 239 18.68 -7.67 3.81
C ILE A 239 19.34 -8.80 4.66
N ASN A 240 19.80 -9.87 4.01
CA ASN A 240 20.48 -10.97 4.69
C ASN A 240 21.75 -10.49 5.39
N HIS A 241 22.54 -9.65 4.71
CA HIS A 241 23.78 -9.12 5.26
C HIS A 241 23.56 -8.30 6.53
N ALA A 242 22.57 -7.42 6.54
CA ALA A 242 22.20 -6.65 7.73
C ALA A 242 21.84 -7.59 8.91
N LYS A 243 21.03 -8.61 8.64
CA LYS A 243 20.62 -9.60 9.65
C LYS A 243 21.79 -10.39 10.20
N GLU A 244 22.67 -10.89 9.33
CA GLU A 244 23.87 -11.65 9.70
C GLU A 244 24.88 -10.83 10.50
N ALA A 245 24.96 -9.53 10.21
CA ALA A 245 25.81 -8.58 10.92
C ALA A 245 25.21 -8.09 12.27
N GLY A 246 23.99 -8.52 12.61
CA GLY A 246 23.32 -8.12 13.84
C GLY A 246 22.68 -6.72 13.78
N HIS A 247 22.49 -6.18 12.57
CA HIS A 247 21.79 -4.92 12.34
C HIS A 247 20.29 -5.16 12.11
N ARG A 248 19.50 -4.09 12.17
CA ARG A 248 18.06 -4.17 12.03
C ARG A 248 17.62 -4.17 10.57
N VAL A 249 16.59 -4.96 10.29
CA VAL A 249 15.81 -4.90 9.06
C VAL A 249 14.55 -4.09 9.35
N ILE A 250 14.45 -2.91 8.74
CA ILE A 250 13.40 -1.92 8.97
C ILE A 250 12.57 -1.80 7.71
N CYS A 251 11.29 -2.17 7.77
CA CYS A 251 10.40 -2.01 6.62
C CYS A 251 9.73 -0.64 6.60
N VAL A 252 9.64 -0.07 5.41
CA VAL A 252 8.79 1.09 5.11
C VAL A 252 7.47 0.57 4.53
N GLY A 253 6.44 0.62 5.36
CA GLY A 253 5.10 0.15 5.03
C GLY A 253 4.85 -1.33 5.31
N THR A 254 3.60 -1.63 5.57
CA THR A 254 3.11 -3.00 5.77
C THR A 254 3.29 -3.87 4.53
N THR A 255 3.33 -3.27 3.34
CA THR A 255 3.58 -3.96 2.08
C THR A 255 5.00 -4.51 1.98
N SER A 256 6.02 -3.74 2.35
CA SER A 256 7.41 -4.21 2.44
C SER A 256 7.55 -5.33 3.47
N CYS A 257 6.91 -5.18 4.63
CA CYS A 257 6.87 -6.21 5.67
C CYS A 257 6.25 -7.51 5.14
N ARG A 258 5.08 -7.46 4.53
CA ARG A 258 4.40 -8.64 3.97
C ARG A 258 5.22 -9.30 2.87
N THR A 259 5.95 -8.53 2.08
CA THR A 259 6.83 -9.06 1.03
C THR A 259 7.95 -9.90 1.61
N ILE A 260 8.74 -9.34 2.53
CA ILE A 260 9.89 -10.07 3.08
C ILE A 260 9.49 -11.24 3.98
N GLU A 261 8.40 -11.10 4.76
CA GLU A 261 7.89 -12.18 5.61
C GLU A 261 7.30 -13.34 4.78
N SER A 262 6.73 -13.06 3.59
CA SER A 262 6.25 -14.10 2.66
C SER A 262 7.39 -14.85 1.99
N ALA A 263 8.47 -14.17 1.65
CA ALA A 263 9.58 -14.71 0.89
C ALA A 263 10.65 -15.39 1.77
N ALA A 264 10.71 -15.01 3.06
CA ALA A 264 11.70 -15.55 3.99
C ALA A 264 11.47 -17.03 4.25
N ASP A 265 12.57 -17.80 4.20
CA ASP A 265 12.58 -19.19 4.62
C ASP A 265 12.40 -19.35 6.15
N GLU A 266 12.44 -20.57 6.65
CA GLU A 266 12.28 -20.88 8.09
C GLU A 266 13.40 -20.29 8.96
N ASN A 267 14.55 -19.98 8.37
CA ASN A 267 15.70 -19.37 9.04
C ASN A 267 15.73 -17.83 8.90
N GLY A 268 14.71 -17.22 8.31
CA GLY A 268 14.65 -15.78 8.06
C GLY A 268 15.59 -15.32 6.94
N ARG A 269 15.97 -16.21 5.99
CA ARG A 269 16.82 -15.85 4.85
C ARG A 269 15.98 -15.61 3.59
N LEU A 270 16.44 -14.67 2.79
CA LEU A 270 15.85 -14.32 1.51
C LEU A 270 16.75 -14.74 0.35
N LYS A 271 16.14 -14.95 -0.80
CA LYS A 271 16.78 -15.06 -2.11
C LYS A 271 15.98 -14.28 -3.15
N GLY A 272 16.58 -13.98 -4.27
CA GLY A 272 15.86 -13.41 -5.41
C GLY A 272 14.70 -14.31 -5.81
N CYS A 273 13.49 -13.77 -5.82
CA CYS A 273 12.28 -14.52 -6.15
C CYS A 273 11.13 -13.60 -6.54
N SER A 274 10.11 -14.19 -7.12
CA SER A 274 8.80 -13.56 -7.30
C SER A 274 7.70 -14.57 -7.03
N GLY A 275 6.53 -14.09 -6.67
CA GLY A 275 5.41 -14.96 -6.35
C GLY A 275 4.16 -14.19 -5.98
N TRP A 276 3.20 -14.91 -5.45
CA TRP A 276 1.95 -14.36 -4.95
C TRP A 276 1.87 -14.57 -3.44
N THR A 277 1.38 -13.59 -2.71
CA THR A 277 1.21 -13.67 -1.26
C THR A 277 -0.23 -13.38 -0.84
N GLU A 278 -0.71 -14.19 0.08
CA GLU A 278 -1.97 -14.02 0.81
C GLU A 278 -1.67 -13.94 2.32
N ILE A 279 -0.44 -13.58 2.67
CA ILE A 279 -0.02 -13.54 4.07
C ILE A 279 -0.90 -12.61 4.87
N PHE A 280 -1.47 -13.14 5.95
CA PHE A 280 -2.23 -12.40 6.93
C PHE A 280 -1.48 -12.40 8.27
N ILE A 281 -0.99 -11.24 8.65
CA ILE A 281 -0.24 -11.05 9.89
C ILE A 281 -1.17 -10.42 10.92
N TYR A 282 -1.35 -11.09 12.06
CA TYR A 282 -2.13 -10.65 13.20
C TYR A 282 -1.49 -11.16 14.51
N PRO A 283 -1.91 -10.69 15.70
CA PRO A 283 -1.27 -11.09 16.96
C PRO A 283 -1.14 -12.60 17.13
N GLY A 284 0.07 -13.04 17.46
CA GLY A 284 0.48 -14.45 17.49
C GLY A 284 1.41 -14.85 16.34
N TYR A 285 1.49 -14.01 15.27
CA TYR A 285 2.46 -14.22 14.20
C TYR A 285 3.90 -14.04 14.72
N GLN A 286 4.79 -14.94 14.31
CA GLN A 286 6.21 -14.88 14.63
C GLN A 286 6.97 -14.31 13.43
N PHE A 287 7.46 -13.07 13.57
CA PHE A 287 8.24 -12.44 12.51
C PHE A 287 9.58 -13.18 12.32
N LYS A 288 9.92 -13.44 11.06
CA LYS A 288 11.12 -14.17 10.68
C LYS A 288 12.32 -13.24 10.48
N ILE A 289 12.06 -12.04 9.97
CA ILE A 289 13.12 -11.14 9.50
C ILE A 289 12.92 -9.69 9.91
N LEU A 290 11.68 -9.23 10.07
CA LEU A 290 11.37 -7.85 10.45
C LEU A 290 11.82 -7.52 11.88
N ASP A 291 12.53 -6.41 12.05
CA ASP A 291 12.92 -5.88 13.38
C ASP A 291 12.16 -4.62 13.77
N ALA A 292 11.90 -3.72 12.81
CA ALA A 292 11.19 -2.46 13.03
C ALA A 292 10.36 -2.07 11.81
N LEU A 293 9.36 -1.21 12.00
CA LEU A 293 8.40 -0.85 10.97
C LEU A 293 8.11 0.65 10.98
N ILE A 294 8.26 1.31 9.83
CA ILE A 294 7.73 2.65 9.56
C ILE A 294 6.38 2.47 8.85
N THR A 295 5.32 3.07 9.36
CA THR A 295 3.99 2.90 8.80
C THR A 295 3.12 4.14 9.02
N ASN A 296 1.96 4.23 8.37
CA ASN A 296 0.94 5.22 8.68
C ASN A 296 0.03 4.72 9.82
N PHE A 297 -0.83 5.60 10.34
CA PHE A 297 -1.93 5.19 11.20
C PHE A 297 -3.05 4.55 10.37
N HIS A 298 -3.56 3.42 10.84
CA HIS A 298 -4.50 2.56 10.11
C HIS A 298 -5.93 2.68 10.62
N LEU A 299 -6.90 2.26 9.77
CA LEU A 299 -8.32 2.21 10.13
C LEU A 299 -8.59 1.29 11.32
N PRO A 300 -9.59 1.63 12.15
CA PRO A 300 -10.13 0.68 13.12
C PRO A 300 -10.52 -0.63 12.42
N GLU A 301 -10.35 -1.74 13.11
CA GLU A 301 -10.76 -3.07 12.67
C GLU A 301 -10.15 -3.55 11.34
N SER A 302 -9.10 -2.87 10.83
CA SER A 302 -8.43 -3.24 9.58
C SER A 302 -7.38 -4.32 9.78
N THR A 303 -7.06 -5.04 8.70
CA THR A 303 -5.94 -6.01 8.70
C THR A 303 -4.59 -5.37 9.02
N LEU A 304 -4.45 -4.07 8.75
CA LEU A 304 -3.21 -3.34 8.96
C LEU A 304 -2.98 -2.98 10.44
N ILE A 305 -4.03 -2.60 11.20
CA ILE A 305 -3.88 -2.43 12.65
C ILE A 305 -3.59 -3.76 13.35
N MET A 306 -4.08 -4.88 12.79
CA MET A 306 -3.77 -6.21 13.29
C MET A 306 -2.29 -6.56 13.08
N LEU A 307 -1.71 -6.20 11.92
CA LEU A 307 -0.28 -6.40 11.63
C LEU A 307 0.61 -5.61 12.60
N VAL A 308 0.34 -4.32 12.80
CA VAL A 308 1.14 -3.52 13.74
C VAL A 308 0.96 -4.00 15.17
N SER A 309 -0.23 -4.51 15.53
CA SER A 309 -0.49 -5.14 16.81
C SER A 309 0.24 -6.47 17.00
N ALA A 310 0.50 -7.20 15.92
CA ALA A 310 1.36 -8.39 15.97
C ALA A 310 2.80 -8.04 16.30
N LEU A 311 3.30 -6.89 15.84
CA LEU A 311 4.68 -6.45 16.05
C LEU A 311 4.91 -5.86 17.46
N ALA A 312 4.01 -5.00 17.93
CA ALA A 312 4.22 -4.22 19.15
C ALA A 312 3.32 -4.64 20.34
N GLY A 313 2.46 -5.64 20.13
CA GLY A 313 1.43 -5.99 21.10
C GLY A 313 0.18 -5.12 20.96
N LYS A 314 -0.98 -5.75 21.08
CA LYS A 314 -2.28 -5.07 20.88
C LYS A 314 -2.47 -3.91 21.84
N GLU A 315 -2.17 -4.09 23.12
CA GLU A 315 -2.36 -3.08 24.15
C GLU A 315 -1.51 -1.82 23.90
N HIS A 316 -0.24 -2.00 23.53
CA HIS A 316 0.66 -0.88 23.19
C HIS A 316 0.16 -0.11 21.97
N VAL A 317 -0.26 -0.84 20.92
CA VAL A 317 -0.78 -0.22 19.68
C VAL A 317 -2.07 0.55 19.96
N MET A 318 -3.02 -0.05 20.66
CA MET A 318 -4.30 0.61 20.96
C MET A 318 -4.09 1.88 21.79
N ALA A 319 -3.23 1.82 22.83
CA ALA A 319 -2.88 2.98 23.63
C ALA A 319 -2.21 4.10 22.79
N ALA A 320 -1.28 3.74 21.90
CA ALA A 320 -0.63 4.69 20.99
C ALA A 320 -1.62 5.33 20.00
N TYR A 321 -2.61 4.57 19.52
CA TYR A 321 -3.64 5.10 18.62
C TYR A 321 -4.63 6.04 19.33
N GLU A 322 -5.02 5.72 20.57
CA GLU A 322 -5.83 6.63 21.40
C GLU A 322 -5.07 7.94 21.70
N GLU A 323 -3.77 7.86 21.98
CA GLU A 323 -2.90 9.01 22.14
C GLU A 323 -2.80 9.82 20.84
N ALA A 324 -2.61 9.16 19.69
CA ALA A 324 -2.57 9.82 18.40
C ALA A 324 -3.86 10.59 18.08
N VAL A 325 -5.03 10.04 18.40
CA VAL A 325 -6.33 10.73 18.28
C VAL A 325 -6.37 11.96 19.18
N LYS A 326 -5.98 11.81 20.46
CA LYS A 326 -5.96 12.90 21.44
C LYS A 326 -5.01 14.03 21.03
N GLU A 327 -3.83 13.67 20.52
CA GLU A 327 -2.80 14.60 20.04
C GLU A 327 -3.09 15.10 18.62
N ARG A 328 -4.24 14.72 18.03
CA ARG A 328 -4.70 15.15 16.70
C ARG A 328 -3.70 14.86 15.60
N TYR A 329 -3.14 13.64 15.58
CA TYR A 329 -2.42 13.13 14.42
C TYR A 329 -3.36 12.99 13.22
N ARG A 330 -2.78 13.05 12.03
CA ARG A 330 -3.49 12.81 10.78
C ARG A 330 -3.43 11.32 10.45
N PHE A 331 -4.54 10.77 9.99
CA PHE A 331 -4.68 9.33 9.76
C PHE A 331 -4.72 8.97 8.28
N PHE A 332 -4.37 7.74 7.95
CA PHE A 332 -4.39 7.04 6.66
C PHE A 332 -3.35 7.53 5.65
N SER A 333 -3.67 7.41 4.33
CA SER A 333 -2.72 7.50 3.23
C SER A 333 -1.89 8.78 3.19
N PHE A 334 -2.50 9.92 3.48
CA PHE A 334 -1.83 11.22 3.54
C PHE A 334 -1.63 11.73 4.97
N GLY A 335 -1.82 10.84 5.93
CA GLY A 335 -1.66 11.13 7.34
C GLY A 335 -0.21 11.19 7.79
N ASP A 336 -0.04 11.12 9.10
CA ASP A 336 1.25 11.12 9.77
C ASP A 336 1.81 9.69 9.87
N ALA A 337 3.04 9.57 10.32
CA ALA A 337 3.77 8.32 10.42
C ALA A 337 3.91 7.81 11.86
N MET A 338 4.09 6.51 11.97
CA MET A 338 4.51 5.81 13.18
C MET A 338 5.78 5.01 12.86
N PHE A 339 6.75 5.03 13.76
CA PHE A 339 7.91 4.15 13.76
C PHE A 339 7.85 3.23 14.97
N ILE A 340 7.72 1.94 14.73
CA ILE A 340 7.69 0.87 15.74
C ILE A 340 9.08 0.25 15.81
N ARG A 341 9.78 0.44 16.92
CA ARG A 341 11.17 -0.01 17.11
C ARG A 341 11.35 -0.97 18.29
#